data_814a4782ae680cafbd4391965d1e33cd
#
_entry.id   814a4782ae680cafbd4391965d1e33cd
#
_cell.length_a   1.000
_cell.length_b   1.000
_cell.length_c   1.000
_cell.angle_alpha   90.00
_cell.angle_beta   90.00
_cell.angle_gamma   90.00
#
_symmetry.space_group_name_H-M   'P 1'
#
loop_
_entity.id
_entity.type
_entity.pdbx_description
1 polymer ?
#
loop_
_entity_poly.entity_id
_entity_poly.type
_entity_poly.pdbx_seq_one_letter_code
_entity_poly.pdbx_strand_id
1 'polypeptide(L)'
;MDRDSISNQYREHAITWFESNTAPLYTYLNAELLQSDTTKTAKIEFDTKMVDFGEISIKAPNKKVIKYSNTGNAPLVIVSALTSCSCIKVTWEQKPLLTGQVGEICITYNGSEENLGAFNRSIILITNATKRNEILTAKGQATL
;
A
#
# COMPACT_ATOMS: atom_id res chain seq x y z
N MET A 1 -5.12 11.31 24.59
CA MET A 1 -4.56 11.19 24.21
C MET A 1 -4.13 11.75 23.90
N ASP A 2 -3.89 11.72 23.48
CA ASP A 2 -3.45 11.82 22.96
C ASP A 2 -2.66 11.97 22.79
N ARG A 3 -2.10 12.00 22.48
CA ARG A 3 -1.30 11.82 22.10
C ARG A 3 -0.85 12.21 21.45
N ASP A 4 -0.97 12.23 20.71
CA ASP A 4 -0.86 12.21 19.97
C ASP A 4 -1.20 12.58 19.34
N SER A 5 -0.80 13.44 18.91
CA SER A 5 -1.85 13.48 18.37
C SER A 5 -1.94 13.85 17.06
N ILE A 6 -1.09 14.33 16.44
CA ILE A 6 -1.17 14.39 15.32
C ILE A 6 -0.65 13.71 14.47
N SER A 7 0.36 13.81 14.60
CA SER A 7 0.52 12.57 14.18
C SER A 7 -0.57 11.86 14.79
N ASN A 8 -1.12 12.44 15.75
CA ASN A 8 -2.24 11.90 16.29
C ASN A 8 -3.38 11.90 15.44
N GLN A 9 -3.52 12.93 14.61
CA GLN A 9 -4.61 12.97 13.83
C GLN A 9 -4.50 12.00 12.77
N TYR A 10 -3.41 11.94 12.14
CA TYR A 10 -3.17 10.96 11.20
C TYR A 10 -3.18 9.64 11.83
N ARG A 11 -2.54 9.53 12.94
CA ARG A 11 -2.52 8.34 13.69
C ARG A 11 -3.88 7.95 14.16
N GLU A 12 -4.66 8.91 14.58
CA GLU A 12 -5.96 8.68 15.05
C GLU A 12 -6.88 8.28 13.96
N HIS A 13 -6.73 8.86 12.81
CA HIS A 13 -7.48 8.45 11.66
C HIS A 13 -7.17 6.99 11.31
N ALA A 14 -5.93 6.63 11.25
CA ALA A 14 -5.54 5.27 10.97
C ALA A 14 -5.98 4.33 12.07
N ILE A 15 -5.84 4.74 13.30
CA ILE A 15 -6.22 3.94 14.44
C ILE A 15 -7.72 3.74 14.51
N THR A 16 -8.49 4.77 14.22
CA THR A 16 -9.93 4.67 14.21
C THR A 16 -10.37 3.68 13.13
N TRP A 17 -9.76 3.78 11.98
CA TRP A 17 -10.05 2.88 10.90
C TRP A 17 -9.73 1.45 11.30
N PHE A 18 -8.56 1.24 11.89
CA PHE A 18 -8.15 -0.08 12.32
C PHE A 18 -9.02 -0.60 13.44
N GLU A 19 -9.44 0.27 14.31
CA GLU A 19 -10.29 -0.10 15.42
C GLU A 19 -11.63 -0.62 14.92
N SER A 20 -12.17 0.00 13.90
CA SER A 20 -13.42 -0.44 13.32
C SER A 20 -13.28 -1.79 12.65
N ASN A 21 -12.11 -2.08 12.14
CA ASN A 21 -11.89 -3.31 11.40
C ASN A 21 -11.18 -4.37 12.21
N THR A 22 -10.24 -3.95 13.06
CA THR A 22 -9.52 -4.89 13.89
C THR A 22 -9.03 -4.19 15.15
N ALA A 23 -9.71 -4.41 16.24
CA ALA A 23 -9.31 -3.83 17.51
C ALA A 23 -7.87 -4.17 17.89
N PRO A 24 -7.38 -5.38 17.64
CA PRO A 24 -5.99 -5.68 17.97
C PRO A 24 -5.00 -4.78 17.26
N LEU A 25 -5.31 -4.38 16.03
CA LEU A 25 -4.41 -3.53 15.28
C LEU A 25 -4.35 -2.14 15.90
N TYR A 26 -5.49 -1.65 16.34
CA TYR A 26 -5.55 -0.36 16.99
C TYR A 26 -4.67 -0.35 18.24
N THR A 27 -4.83 -1.37 19.08
CA THR A 27 -4.06 -1.46 20.31
C THR A 27 -2.58 -1.55 19.99
N TYR A 28 -2.24 -2.29 19.00
CA TYR A 28 -0.86 -2.48 18.62
C TYR A 28 -0.22 -1.20 18.18
N LEU A 29 -0.86 -0.49 17.26
CA LEU A 29 -0.32 0.77 16.79
C LEU A 29 -0.19 1.78 17.91
N ASN A 30 -1.16 1.83 18.77
CA ASN A 30 -1.14 2.76 19.85
C ASN A 30 -0.01 2.48 20.82
N ALA A 31 0.23 1.22 21.12
CA ALA A 31 1.30 0.84 22.00
C ALA A 31 2.66 1.20 21.40
N GLU A 32 2.82 0.94 20.12
CA GLU A 32 4.07 1.26 19.45
C GLU A 32 4.34 2.74 19.49
N LEU A 33 3.33 3.51 19.26
CA LEU A 33 3.50 4.94 19.25
C LEU A 33 3.79 5.49 20.62
N LEU A 34 3.21 4.92 21.63
CA LEU A 34 3.44 5.38 22.97
C LEU A 34 4.84 5.06 23.45
N GLN A 35 5.42 4.00 22.97
CA GLN A 35 6.74 3.63 23.40
C GLN A 35 7.81 4.51 22.83
N SER A 36 7.56 5.08 21.68
CA SER A 36 8.56 5.89 21.01
C SER A 36 9.89 5.18 20.88
N ASP A 37 9.83 3.90 20.64
CA ASP A 37 11.03 3.10 20.53
C ASP A 37 11.58 3.23 19.12
N THR A 38 12.66 4.00 18.98
CA THR A 38 13.22 4.27 17.67
C THR A 38 14.00 3.09 17.11
N THR A 39 14.22 2.04 17.92
CA THR A 39 14.89 0.86 17.41
C THR A 39 13.91 -0.08 16.73
N LYS A 40 12.60 0.18 16.87
CA LYS A 40 11.60 -0.67 16.26
C LYS A 40 10.97 0.05 15.10
N THR A 41 11.28 -0.39 13.91
CA THR A 41 10.77 0.22 12.70
C THR A 41 10.33 -0.84 11.73
N ALA A 42 9.26 -0.57 11.02
CA ALA A 42 8.84 -1.43 9.92
C ALA A 42 9.66 -1.05 8.70
N LYS A 43 9.98 -2.01 7.87
CA LYS A 43 10.68 -1.79 6.62
C LYS A 43 10.00 -2.60 5.54
N ILE A 44 9.84 -2.01 4.39
CA ILE A 44 9.16 -2.68 3.30
C ILE A 44 10.14 -2.96 2.16
N GLU A 45 10.07 -4.18 1.66
CA GLU A 45 10.87 -4.59 0.51
C GLU A 45 9.94 -5.21 -0.51
N PHE A 46 10.16 -4.87 -1.77
CA PHE A 46 9.32 -5.37 -2.86
C PHE A 46 10.13 -6.32 -3.73
N ASP A 47 9.49 -7.34 -4.29
CA ASP A 47 10.13 -8.17 -5.28
C ASP A 47 10.35 -7.35 -6.57
N THR A 48 9.44 -6.40 -6.84
CA THR A 48 9.60 -5.47 -7.94
C THR A 48 8.77 -4.23 -7.62
N LYS A 49 9.19 -3.09 -8.13
CA LYS A 49 8.41 -1.87 -7.98
C LYS A 49 7.72 -1.47 -9.27
N MET A 50 7.77 -2.33 -10.26
CA MET A 50 7.14 -2.06 -11.54
C MET A 50 6.43 -3.30 -12.03
N VAL A 51 5.22 -3.09 -12.54
CA VAL A 51 4.50 -4.16 -13.22
C VAL A 51 4.31 -3.74 -14.68
N ASP A 52 4.57 -4.68 -15.57
CA ASP A 52 4.39 -4.46 -16.98
C ASP A 52 3.26 -5.37 -17.43
N PHE A 53 2.15 -4.77 -17.78
CA PHE A 53 0.98 -5.52 -18.21
C PHE A 53 1.13 -6.04 -19.65
N GLY A 54 2.11 -5.51 -20.40
CA GLY A 54 2.26 -5.86 -21.78
C GLY A 54 1.09 -5.32 -22.59
N GLU A 55 0.75 -6.04 -23.63
CA GLU A 55 -0.42 -5.67 -24.44
C GLU A 55 -1.65 -6.26 -23.79
N ILE A 56 -2.61 -5.42 -23.47
CA ILE A 56 -3.83 -5.84 -22.82
C ILE A 56 -5.05 -5.20 -23.49
N SER A 57 -6.17 -5.88 -23.37
CA SER A 57 -7.42 -5.38 -23.92
C SER A 57 -8.17 -4.63 -22.82
N ILE A 58 -8.84 -3.52 -23.18
CA ILE A 58 -9.65 -2.81 -22.24
C ILE A 58 -11.01 -3.46 -22.01
N LYS A 59 -11.27 -4.57 -22.69
CA LYS A 59 -12.58 -5.23 -22.58
C LYS A 59 -12.78 -5.91 -21.24
N ALA A 60 -11.70 -6.15 -20.51
CA ALA A 60 -11.79 -6.78 -19.20
C ALA A 60 -10.69 -6.24 -18.31
N PRO A 61 -10.87 -6.27 -17.00
CA PRO A 61 -9.81 -5.85 -16.08
C PRO A 61 -8.61 -6.79 -16.18
N ASN A 62 -7.44 -6.24 -16.00
CA ASN A 62 -6.20 -6.99 -15.98
C ASN A 62 -5.52 -6.78 -14.64
N LYS A 63 -4.97 -7.84 -14.09
CA LYS A 63 -4.38 -7.80 -12.75
C LYS A 63 -2.93 -8.23 -12.76
N LYS A 64 -2.15 -7.58 -11.91
CA LYS A 64 -0.80 -8.00 -11.61
C LYS A 64 -0.60 -7.92 -10.11
N VAL A 65 0.29 -8.75 -9.60
CA VAL A 65 0.54 -8.81 -8.16
C VAL A 65 2.00 -8.48 -7.91
N ILE A 66 2.23 -7.63 -6.92
CA ILE A 66 3.57 -7.34 -6.43
C ILE A 66 3.65 -7.93 -5.04
N LYS A 67 4.68 -8.69 -4.76
CA LYS A 67 4.91 -9.22 -3.43
C LYS A 67 5.81 -8.30 -2.65
N TYR A 68 5.54 -8.16 -1.39
CA TYR A 68 6.34 -7.34 -0.51
C TYR A 68 6.52 -8.05 0.81
N SER A 69 7.55 -7.67 1.54
CA SER A 69 7.83 -8.27 2.83
C SER A 69 8.22 -7.20 3.83
N ASN A 70 8.07 -7.54 5.08
CA ASN A 70 8.50 -6.69 6.18
C ASN A 70 9.88 -7.16 6.63
N THR A 71 10.88 -6.36 6.34
CA THR A 71 12.26 -6.68 6.73
C THR A 71 12.69 -5.90 7.98
N GLY A 72 11.75 -5.21 8.59
CA GLY A 72 12.02 -4.47 9.81
C GLY A 72 11.71 -5.30 11.05
N ASN A 73 11.63 -4.64 12.18
CA ASN A 73 11.36 -5.31 13.44
C ASN A 73 10.11 -4.76 14.13
N ALA A 74 9.25 -4.11 13.39
CA ALA A 74 7.94 -3.68 13.86
C ALA A 74 6.95 -4.05 12.78
N PRO A 75 5.67 -4.23 13.08
CA PRO A 75 4.70 -4.61 12.07
C PRO A 75 4.53 -3.54 11.01
N LEU A 76 4.34 -3.98 9.81
CA LEU A 76 4.22 -3.13 8.65
C LEU A 76 2.74 -2.99 8.26
N VAL A 77 2.31 -1.76 8.10
CA VAL A 77 0.93 -1.47 7.72
C VAL A 77 0.95 -0.57 6.47
N ILE A 78 0.22 -0.98 5.46
CA ILE A 78 -0.01 -0.13 4.30
C ILE A 78 -1.25 0.71 4.61
N VAL A 79 -1.08 2.01 4.58
CA VAL A 79 -2.14 2.93 4.96
C VAL A 79 -3.01 3.29 3.78
N SER A 80 -2.40 3.58 2.66
CA SER A 80 -3.16 3.94 1.47
C SER A 80 -2.30 3.83 0.22
N ALA A 81 -2.95 3.89 -0.92
CA ALA A 81 -2.29 3.92 -2.20
C ALA A 81 -2.96 5.00 -3.02
N LEU A 82 -2.15 5.89 -3.59
CA LEU A 82 -2.65 6.99 -4.40
C LEU A 82 -2.23 6.77 -5.84
N THR A 83 -3.16 6.98 -6.75
CA THR A 83 -2.85 6.84 -8.18
C THR A 83 -3.30 8.10 -8.89
N SER A 84 -2.65 8.38 -10.01
CA SER A 84 -3.01 9.53 -10.83
C SER A 84 -4.08 9.18 -11.86
N CYS A 85 -4.50 7.94 -11.91
CA CYS A 85 -5.46 7.49 -12.92
C CYS A 85 -6.52 6.62 -12.26
N SER A 86 -7.79 6.92 -12.53
CA SER A 86 -8.86 6.09 -12.03
C SER A 86 -8.89 4.72 -12.71
N CYS A 87 -8.07 4.55 -13.74
CA CYS A 87 -7.95 3.27 -14.43
C CYS A 87 -7.14 2.24 -13.64
N ILE A 88 -6.45 2.70 -12.59
CA ILE A 88 -5.63 1.82 -11.76
C ILE A 88 -6.30 1.66 -10.40
N LYS A 89 -6.44 0.42 -9.97
CA LYS A 89 -6.95 0.13 -8.65
C LYS A 89 -5.93 -0.72 -7.91
N VAL A 90 -5.67 -0.36 -6.66
CA VAL A 90 -4.68 -1.06 -5.85
C VAL A 90 -5.37 -1.60 -4.62
N THR A 91 -5.20 -2.89 -4.36
CA THR A 91 -5.78 -3.51 -3.17
C THR A 91 -4.72 -4.36 -2.50
N TRP A 92 -4.87 -4.55 -1.19
CA TRP A 92 -3.95 -5.35 -0.41
C TRP A 92 -4.69 -5.85 0.81
N GLU A 93 -4.08 -6.79 1.50
CA GLU A 93 -4.68 -7.35 2.70
C GLU A 93 -4.54 -6.34 3.84
N GLN A 94 -5.64 -6.03 4.49
CA GLN A 94 -5.66 -4.94 5.46
C GLN A 94 -5.41 -5.45 6.86
N LYS A 95 -4.24 -6.00 7.06
CA LYS A 95 -3.79 -6.41 8.39
C LYS A 95 -2.29 -6.23 8.46
N PRO A 96 -1.74 -6.11 9.66
CA PRO A 96 -0.31 -5.86 9.76
C PRO A 96 0.48 -7.06 9.29
N LEU A 97 1.58 -6.77 8.65
CA LEU A 97 2.51 -7.79 8.19
C LEU A 97 3.63 -7.85 9.21
N LEU A 98 3.78 -8.98 9.84
CA LEU A 98 4.80 -9.14 10.87
C LEU A 98 6.16 -9.36 10.24
N THR A 99 7.20 -9.19 11.04
CA THR A 99 8.58 -9.35 10.58
C THR A 99 8.75 -10.70 9.88
N GLY A 100 9.31 -10.66 8.70
CA GLY A 100 9.58 -11.88 7.93
C GLY A 100 8.41 -12.38 7.11
N GLN A 101 7.24 -11.79 7.26
CA GLN A 101 6.08 -12.22 6.49
C GLN A 101 6.06 -11.56 5.12
N VAL A 102 5.37 -12.20 4.20
CA VAL A 102 5.23 -11.72 2.83
C VAL A 102 3.76 -11.44 2.57
N GLY A 103 3.49 -10.31 1.94
CA GLY A 103 2.14 -9.93 1.54
C GLY A 103 2.08 -9.69 0.05
N GLU A 104 0.88 -9.42 -0.44
CA GLU A 104 0.65 -9.19 -1.86
C GLU A 104 -0.13 -7.91 -2.06
N ILE A 105 0.29 -7.14 -3.06
CA ILE A 105 -0.44 -5.97 -3.50
C ILE A 105 -0.96 -6.29 -4.89
N CYS A 106 -2.27 -6.17 -5.07
CA CYS A 106 -2.90 -6.46 -6.34
C CYS A 106 -3.16 -5.15 -7.07
N ILE A 107 -2.63 -5.04 -8.29
CA ILE A 107 -2.82 -3.86 -9.12
C ILE A 107 -3.68 -4.25 -10.29
N THR A 108 -4.81 -3.57 -10.44
CA THR A 108 -5.77 -3.86 -11.49
C THR A 108 -5.82 -2.67 -12.45
N TYR A 109 -5.67 -2.95 -13.73
CA TYR A 109 -5.86 -1.94 -14.75
C TYR A 109 -7.20 -2.17 -15.43
N ASN A 110 -8.03 -1.14 -15.40
CA ASN A 110 -9.36 -1.20 -15.99
C ASN A 110 -9.54 0.07 -16.81
N GLY A 111 -9.03 0.05 -18.03
CA GLY A 111 -9.05 1.22 -18.87
C GLY A 111 -10.33 1.34 -19.67
N SER A 112 -10.42 2.43 -20.40
CA SER A 112 -11.53 2.69 -21.29
C SER A 112 -10.97 3.13 -22.62
N GLU A 113 -11.82 3.42 -23.56
CA GLU A 113 -11.37 3.86 -24.87
C GLU A 113 -10.53 5.11 -24.82
N GLU A 114 -10.70 5.90 -23.76
CA GLU A 114 -9.90 7.08 -23.58
C GLU A 114 -8.46 6.77 -23.15
N ASN A 115 -8.24 5.54 -22.76
CA ASN A 115 -6.93 5.13 -22.23
C ASN A 115 -6.16 4.24 -23.20
N LEU A 116 -6.56 4.23 -24.47
CA LEU A 116 -5.89 3.38 -25.44
C LEU A 116 -4.45 3.84 -25.67
N GLY A 117 -3.58 2.90 -25.93
CA GLY A 117 -2.19 3.17 -26.23
C GLY A 117 -1.30 2.83 -25.04
N ALA A 118 -0.08 3.31 -25.13
CA ALA A 118 0.89 3.06 -24.08
C ALA A 118 0.53 3.83 -22.82
N PHE A 119 0.68 3.19 -21.67
CA PHE A 119 0.45 3.86 -20.41
C PHE A 119 1.59 3.59 -19.45
N ASN A 120 1.81 4.55 -18.57
CA ASN A 120 2.84 4.45 -17.53
C ASN A 120 2.32 5.29 -16.38
N ARG A 121 1.89 4.64 -15.33
CA ARG A 121 1.24 5.31 -14.20
C ARG A 121 1.98 5.03 -12.92
N SER A 122 2.08 6.06 -12.10
CA SER A 122 2.73 5.94 -10.79
C SER A 122 1.71 5.69 -9.72
N ILE A 123 2.08 4.87 -8.78
CA ILE A 123 1.28 4.57 -7.61
C ILE A 123 2.12 4.95 -6.41
N ILE A 124 1.59 5.81 -5.54
CA ILE A 124 2.29 6.17 -4.32
C ILE A 124 1.69 5.36 -3.20
N LEU A 125 2.52 4.49 -2.64
CA LEU A 125 2.10 3.63 -1.56
C LEU A 125 2.53 4.27 -0.25
N ILE A 126 1.61 4.47 0.67
CA ILE A 126 1.90 5.11 1.95
C ILE A 126 1.83 4.05 3.03
N THR A 127 2.88 3.95 3.81
CA THR A 127 2.99 2.92 4.84
C THR A 127 3.51 3.53 6.12
N ASN A 128 3.62 2.71 7.15
CA ASN A 128 4.24 3.13 8.40
C ASN A 128 5.72 2.76 8.47
N ALA A 129 6.30 2.39 7.32
CA ALA A 129 7.71 2.02 7.29
C ALA A 129 8.59 3.26 7.46
N THR A 130 9.88 3.04 7.68
CA THR A 130 10.84 4.12 7.85
C THR A 130 10.74 5.11 6.69
N LYS A 131 10.66 4.57 5.48
CA LYS A 131 10.39 5.41 4.31
C LYS A 131 8.90 5.29 4.05
N ARG A 132 8.17 6.35 4.36
CA ARG A 132 6.71 6.30 4.33
C ARG A 132 6.12 6.18 2.95
N ASN A 133 6.78 6.72 1.96
CA ASN A 133 6.25 6.73 0.59
C ASN A 133 7.10 5.85 -0.30
N GLU A 134 6.46 4.95 -1.01
CA GLU A 134 7.13 4.15 -2.02
C GLU A 134 6.39 4.36 -3.33
N ILE A 135 7.14 4.44 -4.42
CA ILE A 135 6.55 4.66 -5.72
C ILE A 135 6.61 3.37 -6.52
N LEU A 136 5.44 2.92 -6.92
CA LEU A 136 5.33 1.76 -7.79
C LEU A 136 4.90 2.24 -9.17
N THR A 137 5.24 1.50 -10.18
CA THR A 137 4.90 1.88 -11.55
C THR A 137 4.11 0.76 -12.22
N ALA A 138 3.05 1.14 -12.91
CA ALA A 138 2.28 0.21 -13.73
C ALA A 138 2.32 0.72 -15.16
N LYS A 139 2.75 -0.13 -16.07
CA LYS A 139 2.83 0.25 -17.47
C LYS A 139 2.34 -0.84 -18.37
N GLY A 140 2.07 -0.50 -19.59
CA GLY A 140 1.60 -1.46 -20.59
C GLY A 140 1.09 -0.75 -21.82
N GLN A 141 0.43 -1.54 -22.66
CA GLN A 141 -0.15 -1.03 -23.90
C GLN A 141 -1.60 -1.50 -23.95
N ALA A 142 -2.53 -0.57 -23.91
CA ALA A 142 -3.95 -0.87 -23.89
C ALA A 142 -4.53 -0.85 -25.30
N THR A 143 -5.30 -1.89 -25.66
CA THR A 143 -5.92 -1.98 -26.97
C THR A 143 -7.41 -2.29 -26.78
N LEU A 144 -8.15 -2.20 -27.87
CA LEU A 144 -9.58 -2.57 -27.87
C LEU A 144 -9.76 -4.07 -27.76
#